data_f97963ee425ea7380034a53fd3b48f70
#
_entry.id   f97963ee425ea7380034a53fd3b48f70
#
_cell.length_a   1.000
_cell.length_b   1.000
_cell.length_c   1.000
_cell.angle_alpha   90.00
_cell.angle_beta   90.00
_cell.angle_gamma   90.00
#
_symmetry.space_group_name_H-M   'P 1'
#
loop_
_entity.id
_entity.type
_entity.pdbx_description
1 polymer ?
#
loop_
_entity_poly.entity_id
_entity_poly.type
_entity_poly.pdbx_seq_one_letter_code
_entity_poly.pdbx_strand_id
1 'polypeptide(L)'
;MIIDANSLYARSWFAAQRVDPDPPQALRLAINTILLLLNPNTNRIGSHFDRTLFCWDGAQNPNKGRSEKPPEYHQTKEVLKEILTLLLGTAHAEHPHYEGDDLVATAVYASKADHIYIVSGDKDLMQLQTNERIHYYCLNNKAVLSTAFINQRWHIKRPSQISVALAIIGDPVDNIQGIRGWGPKKVQRLFEDITPDMDFGSVVQAIDAKIPEEHKASFYESLERTLLNSDVPGVPEPAPLVLVDPKEVAEMGLTSLQGAYREVYHIYNVEPF
;
A
#
# COMPACT_ATOMS: atom_id res chain seq x y z
N MET A 1 -10.44 -1.52 5.46
CA MET A 1 -9.46 -0.92 4.52
C MET A 1 -8.13 -0.74 5.23
N ILE A 2 -7.03 -1.17 4.62
CA ILE A 2 -5.66 -0.99 5.12
C ILE A 2 -4.92 -0.13 4.10
N ILE A 3 -4.37 1.00 4.53
CA ILE A 3 -3.82 2.04 3.66
C ILE A 3 -2.31 2.12 3.89
N ASP A 4 -1.54 1.93 2.82
CA ASP A 4 -0.16 2.38 2.76
C ASP A 4 -0.15 3.91 2.72
N ALA A 5 -0.02 4.48 3.90
CA ALA A 5 -0.17 5.91 4.11
C ALA A 5 1.00 6.71 3.56
N ASN A 6 2.20 6.11 3.51
CA ASN A 6 3.35 6.77 2.90
C ASN A 6 3.19 6.93 1.40
N SER A 7 2.75 5.89 0.69
CA SER A 7 2.50 5.96 -0.75
C SER A 7 1.42 7.00 -1.07
N LEU A 8 0.32 7.00 -0.31
CA LEU A 8 -0.76 7.97 -0.47
C LEU A 8 -0.27 9.41 -0.22
N TYR A 9 0.44 9.63 0.91
CA TYR A 9 0.92 10.96 1.28
C TYR A 9 2.02 11.45 0.34
N ALA A 10 3.02 10.62 0.02
CA ALA A 10 4.08 10.99 -0.91
C ALA A 10 3.51 11.42 -2.27
N ARG A 11 2.52 10.68 -2.78
CA ARG A 11 1.81 11.04 -4.01
C ARG A 11 1.16 12.43 -3.91
N SER A 12 0.49 12.72 -2.80
CA SER A 12 -0.17 14.01 -2.56
C SER A 12 0.84 15.14 -2.44
N TRP A 13 1.94 14.90 -1.72
CA TRP A 13 3.05 15.84 -1.57
C TRP A 13 3.66 16.22 -2.92
N PHE A 14 4.08 15.23 -3.72
CA PHE A 14 4.69 15.50 -5.02
C PHE A 14 3.70 16.09 -6.05
N ALA A 15 2.41 15.79 -5.93
CA ALA A 15 1.40 16.44 -6.76
C ALA A 15 1.24 17.92 -6.38
N ALA A 16 1.25 18.26 -5.10
CA ALA A 16 1.20 19.65 -4.63
C ALA A 16 2.42 20.45 -5.12
N GLN A 17 3.63 19.87 -5.02
CA GLN A 17 4.86 20.54 -5.47
C GLN A 17 4.88 20.92 -6.96
N ARG A 18 4.07 20.26 -7.78
CA ARG A 18 3.98 20.56 -9.22
C ARG A 18 3.08 21.74 -9.55
N VAL A 19 2.12 22.04 -8.69
CA VAL A 19 1.08 23.06 -8.93
C VAL A 19 1.38 24.31 -8.13
N ASP A 20 1.53 24.16 -6.84
CA ASP A 20 1.85 25.21 -5.88
C ASP A 20 2.55 24.55 -4.70
N PRO A 21 3.87 24.80 -4.48
CA PRO A 21 4.65 24.14 -3.44
C PRO A 21 4.23 24.66 -2.04
N ASP A 22 3.05 24.26 -1.60
CA ASP A 22 2.45 24.64 -0.32
C ASP A 22 2.10 23.38 0.49
N PRO A 23 2.66 23.18 1.71
CA PRO A 23 2.33 22.05 2.59
C PRO A 23 0.82 21.87 2.85
N PRO A 24 0.03 22.91 3.13
CA PRO A 24 -1.43 22.82 3.20
C PRO A 24 -2.09 22.20 1.98
N GLN A 25 -1.57 22.41 0.78
CA GLN A 25 -2.10 21.80 -0.44
C GLN A 25 -1.89 20.27 -0.45
N ALA A 26 -0.74 19.79 0.03
CA ALA A 26 -0.47 18.37 0.16
C ALA A 26 -1.45 17.68 1.14
N LEU A 27 -1.74 18.34 2.28
CA LEU A 27 -2.76 17.88 3.24
C LEU A 27 -4.14 17.79 2.60
N ARG A 28 -4.57 18.84 1.91
CA ARG A 28 -5.87 18.86 1.22
C ARG A 28 -6.01 17.73 0.20
N LEU A 29 -4.97 17.49 -0.61
CA LEU A 29 -4.97 16.43 -1.60
C LEU A 29 -5.02 15.03 -0.94
N ALA A 30 -4.27 14.82 0.14
CA ALA A 30 -4.27 13.56 0.86
C ALA A 30 -5.64 13.27 1.49
N ILE A 31 -6.20 14.23 2.25
CA ILE A 31 -7.49 14.08 2.91
C ILE A 31 -8.61 13.90 1.86
N ASN A 32 -8.61 14.70 0.80
CA ASN A 32 -9.62 14.55 -0.26
C ASN A 32 -9.53 13.16 -0.92
N THR A 33 -8.33 12.63 -1.14
CA THR A 33 -8.16 11.28 -1.69
C THR A 33 -8.75 10.23 -0.75
N ILE A 34 -8.57 10.38 0.57
CA ILE A 34 -9.13 9.48 1.57
C ILE A 34 -10.66 9.58 1.59
N LEU A 35 -11.22 10.78 1.57
CA LEU A 35 -12.67 10.98 1.53
C LEU A 35 -13.29 10.36 0.26
N LEU A 36 -12.64 10.50 -0.90
CA LEU A 36 -13.08 9.85 -2.14
C LEU A 36 -13.02 8.31 -2.05
N LEU A 37 -12.05 7.75 -1.32
CA LEU A 37 -11.95 6.31 -1.07
C LEU A 37 -13.05 5.82 -0.11
N LEU A 38 -13.40 6.61 0.88
CA LEU A 38 -14.47 6.29 1.84
C LEU A 38 -15.87 6.39 1.22
N ASN A 39 -16.07 7.21 0.22
CA ASN A 39 -17.36 7.38 -0.45
C ASN A 39 -17.59 6.26 -1.48
N PRO A 40 -18.56 5.34 -1.27
CA PRO A 40 -18.81 4.21 -2.17
C PRO A 40 -19.25 4.63 -3.57
N ASN A 41 -19.79 5.85 -3.72
CA ASN A 41 -20.21 6.40 -5.02
C ASN A 41 -19.02 6.88 -5.87
N THR A 42 -17.84 7.10 -5.25
CA THR A 42 -16.65 7.63 -5.93
C THR A 42 -15.45 6.69 -5.91
N ASN A 43 -15.38 5.75 -4.96
CA ASN A 43 -14.21 4.88 -4.76
C ASN A 43 -14.02 3.81 -5.85
N ARG A 44 -14.95 3.67 -6.78
CA ARG A 44 -14.95 2.63 -7.83
C ARG A 44 -14.93 1.18 -7.31
N ILE A 45 -15.10 0.99 -6.01
CA ILE A 45 -15.26 -0.30 -5.35
C ILE A 45 -16.75 -0.57 -5.15
N GLY A 46 -17.52 0.51 -4.91
CA GLY A 46 -18.96 0.45 -4.63
C GLY A 46 -19.28 -0.13 -3.25
N SER A 47 -18.29 -0.09 -2.33
CA SER A 47 -18.41 -0.67 -0.99
C SER A 47 -18.09 0.35 0.09
N HIS A 48 -18.75 0.19 1.23
CA HIS A 48 -18.41 0.86 2.49
C HIS A 48 -17.23 0.16 3.16
N PHE A 49 -16.56 0.89 4.05
CA PHE A 49 -15.46 0.36 4.85
C PHE A 49 -15.77 0.55 6.33
N ASP A 50 -16.06 -0.53 7.03
CA ASP A 50 -16.38 -0.49 8.46
C ASP A 50 -15.19 -0.05 9.32
N ARG A 51 -13.99 -0.39 8.89
CA ARG A 51 -12.76 -0.18 9.64
C ARG A 51 -11.62 0.27 8.74
N THR A 52 -10.73 1.11 9.30
CA THR A 52 -9.53 1.62 8.60
C THR A 52 -8.29 1.52 9.47
N LEU A 53 -7.15 1.29 8.80
CA LEU A 53 -5.82 1.35 9.39
C LEU A 53 -4.89 2.07 8.41
N PHE A 54 -4.12 3.03 8.91
CA PHE A 54 -3.07 3.72 8.17
C PHE A 54 -1.71 3.20 8.62
N CYS A 55 -0.93 2.64 7.70
CA CYS A 55 0.40 2.12 7.97
C CYS A 55 1.46 3.11 7.48
N TRP A 56 2.38 3.49 8.39
CA TRP A 56 3.40 4.50 8.15
C TRP A 56 4.80 3.91 8.30
N ASP A 57 5.74 4.38 7.49
CA ASP A 57 7.15 4.03 7.65
C ASP A 57 7.72 4.56 8.95
N GLY A 58 8.49 3.74 9.63
CA GLY A 58 9.25 4.14 10.81
C GLY A 58 10.41 5.07 10.49
N ALA A 59 10.73 5.93 11.45
CA ALA A 59 11.78 6.95 11.30
C ALA A 59 13.21 6.39 11.25
N GLN A 60 13.45 5.19 11.80
CA GLN A 60 14.78 4.60 11.97
C GLN A 60 15.05 3.41 11.04
N ASN A 61 14.29 3.27 9.96
CA ASN A 61 14.51 2.16 9.04
C ASN A 61 15.84 2.33 8.27
N PRO A 62 16.84 1.45 8.49
CA PRO A 62 18.16 1.57 7.87
C PRO A 62 18.16 1.21 6.37
N ASN A 63 17.09 0.56 5.87
CA ASN A 63 17.05 0.05 4.49
C ASN A 63 16.67 1.12 3.46
N LYS A 64 16.41 2.36 3.88
CA LYS A 64 16.02 3.44 2.97
C LYS A 64 17.23 4.16 2.39
N GLY A 65 17.75 3.63 1.30
CA GLY A 65 18.59 4.40 0.34
C GLY A 65 17.81 5.45 -0.44
N ARG A 66 16.65 5.91 0.08
CA ARG A 66 15.82 6.94 -0.56
C ARG A 66 16.37 8.33 -0.23
N SER A 67 16.27 9.25 -1.20
CA SER A 67 16.64 10.66 -0.98
C SER A 67 15.94 11.23 0.25
N GLU A 68 16.68 11.92 1.11
CA GLU A 68 16.12 12.64 2.25
C GLU A 68 14.96 13.55 1.82
N LYS A 69 13.88 13.48 2.56
CA LYS A 69 12.75 14.39 2.37
C LYS A 69 12.97 15.66 3.19
N PRO A 70 12.49 16.82 2.72
CA PRO A 70 12.64 18.06 3.46
C PRO A 70 11.90 17.99 4.80
N PRO A 71 12.33 18.78 5.82
CA PRO A 71 11.69 18.79 7.13
C PRO A 71 10.18 19.04 7.08
N GLU A 72 9.72 19.89 6.18
CA GLU A 72 8.29 20.21 5.97
C GLU A 72 7.48 18.99 5.56
N TYR A 73 8.09 18.04 4.84
CA TYR A 73 7.45 16.78 4.50
C TYR A 73 7.09 15.99 5.76
N HIS A 74 8.03 15.87 6.69
CA HIS A 74 7.82 15.12 7.93
C HIS A 74 6.84 15.81 8.87
N GLN A 75 6.96 17.14 9.03
CA GLN A 75 6.04 17.94 9.84
C GLN A 75 4.59 17.81 9.31
N THR A 76 4.41 17.96 7.99
CA THR A 76 3.09 17.87 7.36
C THR A 76 2.51 16.45 7.46
N LYS A 77 3.37 15.40 7.43
CA LYS A 77 2.95 14.02 7.67
C LYS A 77 2.34 13.84 9.06
N GLU A 78 2.99 14.39 10.10
CA GLU A 78 2.45 14.30 11.47
C GLU A 78 1.14 15.06 11.62
N VAL A 79 1.02 16.25 11.04
CA VAL A 79 -0.25 16.99 10.99
C VAL A 79 -1.34 16.20 10.29
N LEU A 80 -1.01 15.49 9.20
CA LEU A 80 -1.99 14.62 8.52
C LEU A 80 -2.49 13.50 9.42
N LYS A 81 -1.61 12.84 10.19
CA LYS A 81 -2.01 11.80 11.15
C LYS A 81 -2.99 12.34 12.19
N GLU A 82 -2.67 13.51 12.77
CA GLU A 82 -3.54 14.17 13.75
C GLU A 82 -4.91 14.48 13.16
N ILE A 83 -4.96 15.08 11.97
CA ILE A 83 -6.22 15.41 11.29
C ILE A 83 -7.04 14.14 11.01
N LEU A 84 -6.43 13.06 10.52
CA LEU A 84 -7.13 11.81 10.26
C LEU A 84 -7.69 11.17 11.53
N THR A 85 -6.92 11.20 12.62
CA THR A 85 -7.39 10.74 13.93
C THR A 85 -8.60 11.55 14.42
N LEU A 86 -8.51 12.88 14.31
CA LEU A 86 -9.59 13.78 14.75
C LEU A 86 -10.84 13.65 13.90
N LEU A 87 -10.70 13.61 12.57
CA LEU A 87 -11.85 13.63 11.65
C LEU A 87 -12.54 12.26 11.51
N LEU A 88 -11.77 11.17 11.57
CA LEU A 88 -12.23 9.85 11.15
C LEU A 88 -12.06 8.78 12.24
N GLY A 89 -11.46 9.10 13.38
CA GLY A 89 -11.18 8.12 14.46
C GLY A 89 -10.27 6.97 14.03
N THR A 90 -9.41 7.19 13.03
CA THR A 90 -8.62 6.12 12.40
C THR A 90 -7.54 5.56 13.29
N ALA A 91 -7.22 4.27 13.14
CA ALA A 91 -6.03 3.66 13.71
C ALA A 91 -4.80 3.94 12.83
N HIS A 92 -3.66 4.10 13.49
CA HIS A 92 -2.37 4.27 12.83
C HIS A 92 -1.37 3.23 13.34
N ALA A 93 -0.67 2.57 12.41
CA ALA A 93 0.46 1.70 12.68
C ALA A 93 1.75 2.41 12.23
N GLU A 94 2.73 2.45 13.10
CA GLU A 94 4.09 2.90 12.81
C GLU A 94 5.04 2.15 13.75
N HIS A 95 6.15 1.66 13.22
CA HIS A 95 7.15 0.99 14.02
C HIS A 95 8.55 1.50 13.64
N PRO A 96 9.43 1.86 14.60
CA PRO A 96 10.70 2.53 14.30
C PRO A 96 11.59 1.80 13.28
N HIS A 97 11.59 0.47 13.29
CA HIS A 97 12.51 -0.37 12.52
C HIS A 97 11.90 -1.06 11.30
N TYR A 98 10.59 -0.93 11.07
CA TYR A 98 9.88 -1.59 9.96
C TYR A 98 9.34 -0.58 8.97
N GLU A 99 9.12 -1.03 7.76
CA GLU A 99 8.47 -0.24 6.71
C GLU A 99 6.95 -0.32 6.81
N GLY A 100 6.26 0.66 6.24
CA GLY A 100 4.81 0.66 6.16
C GLY A 100 4.27 -0.59 5.48
N ASP A 101 5.00 -1.13 4.51
CA ASP A 101 4.64 -2.33 3.75
C ASP A 101 4.62 -3.60 4.63
N ASP A 102 5.58 -3.73 5.56
CA ASP A 102 5.61 -4.81 6.56
C ASP A 102 4.40 -4.71 7.51
N LEU A 103 4.05 -3.47 7.91
CA LEU A 103 2.87 -3.22 8.75
C LEU A 103 1.58 -3.54 8.01
N VAL A 104 1.49 -3.20 6.71
CA VAL A 104 0.37 -3.60 5.85
C VAL A 104 0.28 -5.12 5.76
N ALA A 105 1.39 -5.81 5.50
CA ALA A 105 1.42 -7.28 5.40
C ALA A 105 0.97 -7.93 6.71
N THR A 106 1.49 -7.46 7.85
CA THR A 106 1.11 -7.94 9.18
C THR A 106 -0.39 -7.75 9.44
N ALA A 107 -0.93 -6.55 9.16
CA ALA A 107 -2.34 -6.25 9.36
C ALA A 107 -3.25 -7.10 8.45
N VAL A 108 -2.85 -7.34 7.20
CA VAL A 108 -3.59 -8.17 6.25
C VAL A 108 -3.69 -9.61 6.73
N TYR A 109 -2.59 -10.21 7.17
CA TYR A 109 -2.58 -11.61 7.62
C TYR A 109 -3.24 -11.81 8.99
N ALA A 110 -3.14 -10.83 9.89
CA ALA A 110 -3.82 -10.86 11.18
C ALA A 110 -5.35 -10.64 11.06
N SER A 111 -5.81 -9.97 10.01
CA SER A 111 -7.22 -9.59 9.85
C SER A 111 -8.12 -10.79 9.61
N LYS A 112 -9.27 -10.79 10.30
CA LYS A 112 -10.36 -11.78 10.14
C LYS A 112 -11.53 -11.23 9.31
N ALA A 113 -11.41 -10.05 8.72
CA ALA A 113 -12.47 -9.44 7.91
C ALA A 113 -12.78 -10.29 6.66
N ASP A 114 -14.03 -10.29 6.23
CA ASP A 114 -14.49 -11.02 5.05
C ASP A 114 -13.89 -10.43 3.77
N HIS A 115 -13.69 -9.11 3.74
CA HIS A 115 -13.00 -8.41 2.65
C HIS A 115 -11.96 -7.44 3.20
N ILE A 116 -10.77 -7.48 2.62
CA ILE A 116 -9.65 -6.60 2.96
C ILE A 116 -9.25 -5.84 1.70
N TYR A 117 -9.29 -4.52 1.74
CA TYR A 117 -8.82 -3.67 0.66
C TYR A 117 -7.50 -3.02 1.06
N ILE A 118 -6.43 -3.38 0.37
CA ILE A 118 -5.11 -2.76 0.48
C ILE A 118 -5.10 -1.58 -0.49
N VAL A 119 -4.86 -0.38 0.03
CA VAL A 119 -4.79 0.85 -0.78
C VAL A 119 -3.35 1.32 -0.87
N SER A 120 -2.74 1.20 -2.03
CA SER A 120 -1.37 1.65 -2.26
C SER A 120 -1.10 2.01 -3.73
N GLY A 121 -0.05 2.76 -3.96
CA GLY A 121 0.58 2.96 -5.28
C GLY A 121 1.77 2.02 -5.50
N ASP A 122 2.20 1.31 -4.46
CA ASP A 122 3.35 0.42 -4.51
C ASP A 122 2.98 -0.94 -5.10
N LYS A 123 3.77 -1.38 -6.06
CA LYS A 123 3.56 -2.65 -6.76
C LYS A 123 3.88 -3.87 -5.88
N ASP A 124 4.74 -3.69 -4.89
CA ASP A 124 5.21 -4.80 -4.07
C ASP A 124 4.09 -5.34 -3.18
N LEU A 125 3.18 -4.47 -2.74
CA LEU A 125 2.00 -4.85 -1.97
C LEU A 125 0.96 -5.68 -2.76
N MET A 126 1.07 -5.74 -4.11
CA MET A 126 0.23 -6.64 -4.92
C MET A 126 0.47 -8.11 -4.55
N GLN A 127 1.66 -8.47 -4.03
CA GLN A 127 1.96 -9.84 -3.60
C GLN A 127 1.03 -10.36 -2.49
N LEU A 128 0.40 -9.46 -1.74
CA LEU A 128 -0.53 -9.80 -0.66
C LEU A 128 -1.91 -10.27 -1.14
N GLN A 129 -2.28 -10.06 -2.41
CA GLN A 129 -3.56 -10.51 -2.97
C GLN A 129 -3.57 -12.03 -3.21
N THR A 130 -3.48 -12.81 -2.14
CA THR A 130 -3.27 -14.26 -2.17
C THR A 130 -4.56 -15.10 -2.23
N ASN A 131 -5.71 -14.50 -1.94
CA ASN A 131 -7.03 -15.15 -1.96
C ASN A 131 -8.13 -14.15 -2.31
N GLU A 132 -9.36 -14.64 -2.47
CA GLU A 132 -10.53 -13.85 -2.89
C GLU A 132 -10.97 -12.78 -1.88
N ARG A 133 -10.53 -12.88 -0.64
CA ARG A 133 -10.82 -11.95 0.44
C ARG A 133 -9.96 -10.68 0.38
N ILE A 134 -8.78 -10.74 -0.24
CA ILE A 134 -7.80 -9.67 -0.27
C ILE A 134 -7.81 -9.01 -1.64
N HIS A 135 -8.04 -7.70 -1.65
CA HIS A 135 -8.14 -6.88 -2.84
C HIS A 135 -7.09 -5.78 -2.83
N TYR A 136 -6.37 -5.60 -3.91
CA TYR A 136 -5.42 -4.50 -4.07
C TYR A 136 -6.04 -3.36 -4.87
N TYR A 137 -6.26 -2.21 -4.21
CA TYR A 137 -6.67 -0.96 -4.86
C TYR A 137 -5.45 -0.13 -5.22
N CYS A 138 -5.20 0.01 -6.50
CA CYS A 138 -4.06 0.77 -7.02
C CYS A 138 -4.38 2.27 -7.10
N LEU A 139 -3.70 3.09 -6.30
CA LEU A 139 -3.83 4.55 -6.29
C LEU A 139 -3.51 5.18 -7.66
N ASN A 140 -2.62 4.58 -8.44
CA ASN A 140 -2.24 5.07 -9.76
C ASN A 140 -3.34 4.84 -10.80
N ASN A 141 -3.97 3.68 -10.76
CA ASN A 141 -5.06 3.28 -11.66
C ASN A 141 -6.43 3.75 -11.14
N LYS A 142 -6.53 4.12 -9.87
CA LYS A 142 -7.77 4.41 -9.16
C LYS A 142 -8.80 3.27 -9.32
N ALA A 143 -8.34 2.04 -9.16
CA ALA A 143 -9.15 0.85 -9.36
C ALA A 143 -8.59 -0.34 -8.60
N VAL A 144 -9.46 -1.31 -8.27
CA VAL A 144 -9.06 -2.63 -7.79
C VAL A 144 -8.48 -3.40 -8.98
N LEU A 145 -7.28 -3.94 -8.80
CA LEU A 145 -6.64 -4.78 -9.81
C LEU A 145 -7.07 -6.24 -9.62
N SER A 146 -7.50 -6.88 -10.71
CA SER A 146 -7.81 -8.30 -10.67
C SER A 146 -6.54 -9.14 -10.58
N THR A 147 -6.62 -10.30 -9.93
CA THR A 147 -5.55 -11.29 -9.88
C THR A 147 -5.06 -11.67 -11.31
N ALA A 148 -5.97 -11.80 -12.26
CA ALA A 148 -5.62 -12.09 -13.65
C ALA A 148 -4.77 -10.99 -14.28
N PHE A 149 -5.12 -9.71 -14.04
CA PHE A 149 -4.32 -8.58 -14.53
C PHE A 149 -2.92 -8.57 -13.89
N ILE A 150 -2.83 -8.79 -12.58
CA ILE A 150 -1.55 -8.83 -11.86
C ILE A 150 -0.68 -9.96 -12.42
N ASN A 151 -1.23 -11.17 -12.55
CA ASN A 151 -0.50 -12.32 -13.04
C ASN A 151 -0.01 -12.13 -14.48
N GLN A 152 -0.83 -11.59 -15.36
CA GLN A 152 -0.44 -11.26 -16.72
C GLN A 152 0.68 -10.22 -16.79
N ARG A 153 0.55 -9.14 -16.01
CA ARG A 153 1.53 -8.05 -15.96
C ARG A 153 2.92 -8.52 -15.55
N TRP A 154 2.98 -9.43 -14.58
CA TRP A 154 4.22 -9.94 -13.99
C TRP A 154 4.71 -11.25 -14.60
N HIS A 155 3.93 -11.85 -15.54
CA HIS A 155 4.19 -13.18 -16.13
C HIS A 155 4.31 -14.29 -15.08
N ILE A 156 3.48 -14.23 -14.04
CA ILE A 156 3.42 -15.16 -12.92
C ILE A 156 2.09 -15.92 -12.89
N LYS A 157 1.93 -16.89 -11.98
CA LYS A 157 0.69 -17.68 -11.81
C LYS A 157 -0.15 -17.24 -10.63
N ARG A 158 0.48 -16.62 -9.61
CA ARG A 158 -0.15 -16.08 -8.40
C ARG A 158 0.52 -14.78 -7.97
N PRO A 159 -0.20 -13.81 -7.38
CA PRO A 159 0.37 -12.56 -6.91
C PRO A 159 1.52 -12.71 -5.91
N SER A 160 1.47 -13.74 -5.02
CA SER A 160 2.56 -14.04 -4.08
C SER A 160 3.93 -14.27 -4.73
N GLN A 161 3.97 -14.53 -6.05
CA GLN A 161 5.19 -14.75 -6.80
C GLN A 161 5.84 -13.45 -7.32
N ILE A 162 5.24 -12.28 -7.03
CA ILE A 162 5.82 -10.97 -7.39
C ILE A 162 7.20 -10.79 -6.79
N SER A 163 7.40 -11.21 -5.53
CA SER A 163 8.71 -11.15 -4.86
C SER A 163 9.79 -11.91 -5.66
N VAL A 164 9.47 -13.10 -6.17
CA VAL A 164 10.39 -13.88 -7.02
C VAL A 164 10.65 -13.17 -8.35
N ALA A 165 9.62 -12.60 -8.98
CA ALA A 165 9.79 -11.86 -10.22
C ALA A 165 10.66 -10.60 -10.03
N LEU A 166 10.46 -9.86 -8.94
CA LEU A 166 11.28 -8.70 -8.56
C LEU A 166 12.72 -9.10 -8.22
N ALA A 167 12.92 -10.22 -7.53
CA ALA A 167 14.26 -10.74 -7.26
C ALA A 167 15.04 -11.07 -8.54
N ILE A 168 14.34 -11.39 -9.61
CA ILE A 168 14.94 -11.65 -10.93
C ILE A 168 15.21 -10.35 -11.69
N ILE A 169 14.21 -9.47 -11.77
CA ILE A 169 14.26 -8.24 -12.60
C ILE A 169 15.08 -7.15 -11.91
N GLY A 170 14.99 -7.08 -10.59
CA GLY A 170 15.44 -5.97 -9.76
C GLY A 170 14.41 -4.84 -9.67
N ASP A 171 14.67 -3.94 -8.75
CA ASP A 171 13.94 -2.68 -8.57
C ASP A 171 14.88 -1.55 -8.17
N PRO A 172 15.21 -0.65 -9.09
CA PRO A 172 16.10 0.48 -8.79
C PRO A 172 15.52 1.45 -7.74
N VAL A 173 14.20 1.53 -7.60
CA VAL A 173 13.56 2.44 -6.63
C VAL A 173 13.83 1.96 -5.20
N ASP A 174 13.80 0.66 -4.98
CA ASP A 174 14.02 0.03 -3.67
C ASP A 174 15.44 -0.55 -3.54
N ASN A 175 16.33 -0.15 -4.45
CA ASN A 175 17.73 -0.57 -4.47
C ASN A 175 17.89 -2.10 -4.52
N ILE A 176 17.00 -2.78 -5.24
CA ILE A 176 17.05 -4.22 -5.49
C ILE A 176 17.75 -4.44 -6.83
N GLN A 177 18.88 -5.11 -6.83
CA GLN A 177 19.71 -5.22 -8.02
C GLN A 177 19.15 -6.22 -9.06
N GLY A 178 18.50 -7.27 -8.59
CA GLY A 178 18.09 -8.38 -9.43
C GLY A 178 19.27 -9.12 -10.09
N ILE A 179 19.00 -9.81 -11.18
CA ILE A 179 20.02 -10.49 -11.97
C ILE A 179 20.36 -9.64 -13.19
N ARG A 180 21.61 -9.20 -13.30
CA ARG A 180 22.06 -8.30 -14.36
C ARG A 180 21.70 -8.83 -15.76
N GLY A 181 21.00 -7.99 -16.52
CA GLY A 181 20.58 -8.31 -17.90
C GLY A 181 19.31 -9.17 -17.99
N TRP A 182 18.68 -9.51 -16.85
CA TRP A 182 17.43 -10.23 -16.82
C TRP A 182 16.25 -9.25 -16.65
N GLY A 183 15.21 -9.47 -17.42
CA GLY A 183 14.03 -8.62 -17.45
C GLY A 183 12.74 -9.46 -17.56
N PRO A 184 11.57 -8.82 -17.81
CA PRO A 184 10.27 -9.48 -17.83
C PRO A 184 10.19 -10.71 -18.76
N LYS A 185 10.86 -10.69 -19.90
CA LYS A 185 10.92 -11.85 -20.82
C LYS A 185 11.62 -13.06 -20.21
N LYS A 186 12.59 -12.83 -19.32
CA LYS A 186 13.28 -13.91 -18.61
C LYS A 186 12.38 -14.50 -17.54
N VAL A 187 11.66 -13.65 -16.79
CA VAL A 187 10.61 -14.12 -15.85
C VAL A 187 9.60 -14.97 -16.57
N GLN A 188 9.04 -14.52 -17.68
CA GLN A 188 8.08 -15.28 -18.47
C GLN A 188 8.58 -16.71 -18.78
N ARG A 189 9.83 -16.84 -19.27
CA ARG A 189 10.42 -18.16 -19.58
C ARG A 189 10.64 -19.02 -18.34
N LEU A 190 11.10 -18.42 -17.25
CA LEU A 190 11.34 -19.16 -16.00
C LEU A 190 10.04 -19.69 -15.39
N PHE A 191 8.94 -18.96 -15.57
CA PHE A 191 7.63 -19.31 -15.04
C PHE A 191 6.77 -20.18 -15.98
N GLU A 192 7.29 -20.62 -17.14
CA GLU A 192 6.53 -21.48 -18.08
C GLU A 192 6.05 -22.78 -17.42
N ASP A 193 6.94 -23.45 -16.65
CA ASP A 193 6.65 -24.72 -15.98
C ASP A 193 6.09 -24.54 -14.56
N ILE A 194 5.90 -23.34 -14.09
CA ILE A 194 5.28 -23.06 -12.78
C ILE A 194 3.76 -23.19 -12.94
N THR A 195 3.16 -23.95 -12.03
CA THR A 195 1.70 -24.16 -12.00
C THR A 195 1.06 -23.38 -10.83
N PRO A 196 -0.24 -23.06 -10.90
CA PRO A 196 -0.90 -22.29 -9.85
C PRO A 196 -1.00 -22.98 -8.49
N ASP A 197 -0.86 -24.29 -8.42
CA ASP A 197 -0.94 -25.10 -7.20
C ASP A 197 0.38 -25.24 -6.46
N MET A 198 1.51 -24.89 -7.10
CA MET A 198 2.81 -24.91 -6.44
C MET A 198 2.84 -23.92 -5.27
N ASP A 199 3.31 -24.37 -4.10
CA ASP A 199 3.60 -23.50 -2.97
C ASP A 199 4.81 -22.58 -3.25
N PHE A 200 4.98 -21.56 -2.43
CA PHE A 200 6.03 -20.56 -2.63
C PHE A 200 7.45 -21.17 -2.62
N GLY A 201 7.71 -22.08 -1.69
CA GLY A 201 9.01 -22.74 -1.59
C GLY A 201 9.34 -23.58 -2.82
N SER A 202 8.35 -24.34 -3.32
CA SER A 202 8.47 -25.12 -4.56
C SER A 202 8.73 -24.24 -5.79
N VAL A 203 8.08 -23.06 -5.86
CA VAL A 203 8.34 -22.08 -6.92
C VAL A 203 9.78 -21.58 -6.85
N VAL A 204 10.26 -21.18 -5.67
CA VAL A 204 11.64 -20.69 -5.48
C VAL A 204 12.64 -21.78 -5.91
N GLN A 205 12.45 -23.04 -5.50
CA GLN A 205 13.31 -24.15 -5.90
C GLN A 205 13.31 -24.40 -7.41
N ALA A 206 12.14 -24.37 -8.03
CA ALA A 206 12.02 -24.58 -9.49
C ALA A 206 12.70 -23.44 -10.29
N ILE A 207 12.66 -22.22 -9.79
CA ILE A 207 13.33 -21.06 -10.38
C ILE A 207 14.85 -21.15 -10.13
N ASP A 208 15.29 -21.46 -8.90
CA ASP A 208 16.70 -21.64 -8.55
C ASP A 208 17.40 -22.68 -9.44
N ALA A 209 16.73 -23.79 -9.71
CA ALA A 209 17.27 -24.84 -10.60
C ALA A 209 17.56 -24.37 -12.02
N LYS A 210 16.94 -23.27 -12.47
CA LYS A 210 17.12 -22.66 -13.80
C LYS A 210 18.05 -21.44 -13.79
N ILE A 211 18.51 -20.99 -12.60
CA ILE A 211 19.44 -19.89 -12.43
C ILE A 211 20.88 -20.45 -12.43
N PRO A 212 21.78 -19.94 -13.30
CA PRO A 212 23.21 -20.26 -13.25
C PRO A 212 23.83 -19.95 -11.89
N GLU A 213 24.78 -20.76 -11.46
CA GLU A 213 25.37 -20.67 -10.10
C GLU A 213 25.93 -19.26 -9.79
N GLU A 214 26.54 -18.62 -10.79
CA GLU A 214 27.10 -17.28 -10.66
C GLU A 214 26.05 -16.18 -10.36
N HIS A 215 24.75 -16.46 -10.56
CA HIS A 215 23.64 -15.51 -10.33
C HIS A 215 22.83 -15.82 -9.07
N LYS A 216 23.02 -16.98 -8.46
CA LYS A 216 22.20 -17.39 -7.31
C LYS A 216 22.34 -16.47 -6.10
N ALA A 217 23.56 -16.05 -5.78
CA ALA A 217 23.80 -15.10 -4.69
C ALA A 217 23.00 -13.81 -4.86
N SER A 218 23.05 -13.21 -6.06
CA SER A 218 22.31 -11.99 -6.37
C SER A 218 20.78 -12.19 -6.33
N PHE A 219 20.33 -13.38 -6.77
CA PHE A 219 18.90 -13.73 -6.71
C PHE A 219 18.41 -13.82 -5.26
N TYR A 220 19.13 -14.54 -4.40
CA TYR A 220 18.71 -14.72 -2.99
C TYR A 220 18.80 -13.41 -2.19
N GLU A 221 19.84 -12.60 -2.39
CA GLU A 221 19.94 -11.27 -1.78
C GLU A 221 18.77 -10.39 -2.19
N SER A 222 18.42 -10.40 -3.48
CA SER A 222 17.28 -9.64 -4.00
C SER A 222 15.96 -10.21 -3.48
N LEU A 223 15.80 -11.53 -3.38
CA LEU A 223 14.59 -12.19 -2.88
C LEU A 223 14.32 -11.81 -1.42
N GLU A 224 15.34 -11.85 -0.57
CA GLU A 224 15.23 -11.44 0.84
C GLU A 224 14.68 -10.01 0.98
N ARG A 225 15.09 -9.11 0.10
CA ARG A 225 14.67 -7.70 0.11
C ARG A 225 13.27 -7.46 -0.46
N THR A 226 12.74 -8.39 -1.25
CA THR A 226 11.40 -8.29 -1.85
C THR A 226 10.31 -8.97 -1.02
N LEU A 227 10.71 -9.77 -0.03
CA LEU A 227 9.79 -10.41 0.90
C LEU A 227 9.32 -9.41 1.96
N LEU A 228 8.01 -9.38 2.18
CA LEU A 228 7.41 -8.57 3.23
C LEU A 228 7.41 -9.35 4.55
N ASN A 229 7.77 -8.66 5.63
CA ASN A 229 7.61 -9.21 6.97
C ASN A 229 6.13 -9.10 7.40
N SER A 230 5.52 -10.21 7.75
CA SER A 230 4.12 -10.27 8.17
C SER A 230 3.95 -10.55 9.68
N ASP A 231 5.01 -10.39 10.47
CA ASP A 231 5.01 -10.64 11.92
C ASP A 231 5.67 -9.46 12.67
N VAL A 232 5.19 -8.25 12.40
CA VAL A 232 5.66 -7.05 13.10
C VAL A 232 4.88 -6.91 14.41
N PRO A 233 5.58 -6.81 15.57
CA PRO A 233 4.90 -6.67 16.86
C PRO A 233 4.18 -5.33 16.98
N GLY A 234 3.04 -5.34 17.69
CA GLY A 234 2.34 -4.11 18.07
C GLY A 234 1.55 -3.42 16.95
N VAL A 235 1.35 -4.06 15.81
CA VAL A 235 0.45 -3.53 14.76
C VAL A 235 -0.99 -3.60 15.28
N PRO A 236 -1.70 -2.45 15.38
CA PRO A 236 -3.07 -2.43 15.88
C PRO A 236 -4.04 -3.03 14.85
N GLU A 237 -5.19 -3.48 15.33
CA GLU A 237 -6.30 -3.80 14.44
C GLU A 237 -6.87 -2.53 13.79
N PRO A 238 -7.43 -2.63 12.57
CA PRO A 238 -8.17 -1.53 11.96
C PRO A 238 -9.28 -1.02 12.89
N ALA A 239 -9.35 0.29 13.11
CA ALA A 239 -10.39 0.91 13.96
C ALA A 239 -11.67 1.19 13.18
N PRO A 240 -12.85 1.15 13.84
CA PRO A 240 -14.09 1.66 13.27
C PRO A 240 -13.93 3.13 12.85
N LEU A 241 -14.58 3.51 11.76
CA LEU A 241 -14.68 4.92 11.39
C LEU A 241 -15.61 5.65 12.36
N VAL A 242 -15.13 6.75 12.96
CA VAL A 242 -15.88 7.63 13.85
C VAL A 242 -15.75 9.04 13.30
N LEU A 243 -16.74 9.47 12.53
CA LEU A 243 -16.73 10.78 11.91
C LEU A 243 -17.30 11.83 12.86
N VAL A 244 -16.59 12.94 13.03
CA VAL A 244 -17.08 14.11 13.79
C VAL A 244 -18.16 14.88 13.05
N ASP A 245 -18.94 15.69 13.76
CA ASP A 245 -19.98 16.52 13.11
C ASP A 245 -19.35 17.49 12.09
N PRO A 246 -19.91 17.60 10.87
CA PRO A 246 -19.41 18.54 9.86
C PRO A 246 -19.31 19.99 10.30
N LYS A 247 -20.03 20.41 11.34
CA LYS A 247 -19.91 21.74 11.94
C LYS A 247 -18.56 21.92 12.64
N GLU A 248 -18.11 20.90 13.37
CA GLU A 248 -16.79 20.90 14.01
C GLU A 248 -15.66 20.97 12.98
N VAL A 249 -15.81 20.26 11.85
CA VAL A 249 -14.86 20.34 10.73
C VAL A 249 -14.78 21.77 10.15
N ALA A 250 -15.90 22.49 10.14
CA ALA A 250 -15.93 23.89 9.74
C ALA A 250 -15.16 24.78 10.69
N GLU A 251 -15.31 24.57 12.00
CA GLU A 251 -14.62 25.30 13.05
C GLU A 251 -13.11 25.08 13.05
N MET A 252 -12.65 23.91 12.58
CA MET A 252 -11.24 23.59 12.35
C MET A 252 -10.62 24.33 11.14
N GLY A 253 -11.40 25.13 10.42
CA GLY A 253 -10.91 25.87 9.25
C GLY A 253 -10.74 25.03 7.98
N LEU A 254 -11.20 23.78 7.96
CA LEU A 254 -11.08 22.86 6.82
C LEU A 254 -12.21 23.07 5.79
N THR A 255 -12.55 24.32 5.50
CA THR A 255 -13.70 24.71 4.68
C THR A 255 -13.69 24.14 3.26
N SER A 256 -12.51 23.98 2.66
CA SER A 256 -12.36 23.41 1.31
C SER A 256 -12.70 21.93 1.23
N LEU A 257 -12.72 21.21 2.34
CA LEU A 257 -13.01 19.78 2.43
C LEU A 257 -14.48 19.50 2.83
N GLN A 258 -15.23 20.51 3.27
CA GLN A 258 -16.56 20.35 3.85
C GLN A 258 -17.55 19.64 2.92
N GLY A 259 -17.52 19.91 1.63
CA GLY A 259 -18.42 19.25 0.68
C GLY A 259 -18.24 17.74 0.67
N ALA A 260 -17.04 17.28 0.37
CA ALA A 260 -16.72 15.87 0.32
C ALA A 260 -16.87 15.19 1.69
N TYR A 261 -16.52 15.90 2.79
CA TYR A 261 -16.67 15.36 4.14
C TYR A 261 -18.14 15.16 4.53
N ARG A 262 -19.02 16.13 4.22
CA ARG A 262 -20.46 15.99 4.49
C ARG A 262 -21.10 14.81 3.75
N GLU A 263 -20.69 14.57 2.52
CA GLU A 263 -21.15 13.39 1.77
C GLU A 263 -20.77 12.10 2.49
N VAL A 264 -19.49 11.95 2.87
CA VAL A 264 -19.03 10.77 3.62
C VAL A 264 -19.75 10.67 4.98
N TYR A 265 -19.83 11.76 5.73
CA TYR A 265 -20.54 11.78 7.02
C TYR A 265 -21.99 11.32 6.90
N HIS A 266 -22.73 11.81 5.88
CA HIS A 266 -24.10 11.43 5.64
C HIS A 266 -24.25 9.94 5.36
N ILE A 267 -23.40 9.40 4.49
CA ILE A 267 -23.36 7.97 4.14
C ILE A 267 -23.15 7.09 5.37
N TYR A 268 -22.24 7.44 6.26
CA TYR A 268 -21.86 6.60 7.41
C TYR A 268 -22.70 6.79 8.66
N ASN A 269 -23.45 7.92 8.78
CA ASN A 269 -24.21 8.21 9.99
C ASN A 269 -25.73 8.36 9.78
N VAL A 270 -26.19 8.55 8.55
CA VAL A 270 -27.60 8.87 8.27
C VAL A 270 -28.27 7.81 7.39
N GLU A 271 -27.55 7.24 6.45
CA GLU A 271 -28.07 6.15 5.61
C GLU A 271 -27.96 4.83 6.33
N PRO A 272 -29.06 4.07 6.52
CA PRO A 272 -28.96 2.70 7.02
C PRO A 272 -28.29 1.82 5.97
N PHE A 273 -27.35 1.00 6.42
CA PHE A 273 -26.68 -0.02 5.61
C PHE A 273 -27.61 -1.17 5.23
#